data_569efc53782c64cfa9d1948cace1e9d1
#
_entry.id   569efc53782c64cfa9d1948cace1e9d1
#
_cell.length_a   1.000
_cell.length_b   1.000
_cell.length_c   1.000
_cell.angle_alpha   90.00
_cell.angle_beta   90.00
_cell.angle_gamma   90.00
#
_symmetry.space_group_name_H-M   'P 1'
#
loop_
_entity.id
_entity.type
_entity.pdbx_description
1 polymer ?
#
loop_
_entity_poly.entity_id
_entity_poly.type
_entity_poly.pdbx_seq_one_letter_code
_entity_poly.pdbx_strand_id
1 'polypeptide(L)'
;VTAGESFGTIAVKYGITVDALIIANPTVNPNAIPVGTVLSIPAAPAEGDSASVLPTPIPVTLQAPACYQDTAWRIICFLDSSNPSATPIEGVSATLRYLSADGTLKEAVAYSLLNRIPAGGTLPLYAVFPADKTWNGSMDAELRSAIPSLAVSSTVEVSGTAIELNAEGTSARVTGKITAGDAGAGEYWVLLVGRNGQGKITTARRFSVNLPAGETSVEFAFQVYSLSGMIETVDVLAEPAP
;
A
#
# COMPACT_ATOMS: atom_id res chain seq x y z
N VAL A 1 11.64 22.43 -1.15
CA VAL A 1 11.18 21.37 -0.24
C VAL A 1 12.07 21.35 0.99
N THR A 2 11.48 21.39 2.16
CA THR A 2 12.16 21.28 3.46
C THR A 2 11.92 19.91 4.08
N ALA A 3 12.68 19.57 5.13
CA ALA A 3 12.52 18.29 5.82
C ALA A 3 11.09 18.11 6.36
N GLY A 4 10.48 16.98 6.04
CA GLY A 4 9.09 16.65 6.45
C GLY A 4 8.00 17.16 5.51
N GLU A 5 8.32 17.91 4.47
CA GLU A 5 7.35 18.28 3.44
C GLU A 5 7.15 17.12 2.43
N SER A 6 5.91 16.94 2.02
CA SER A 6 5.48 16.04 0.95
C SER A 6 4.68 16.82 -0.10
N PHE A 7 4.44 16.23 -1.28
CA PHE A 7 3.55 16.85 -2.26
C PHE A 7 2.20 17.22 -1.65
N GLY A 8 1.65 16.36 -0.77
CA GLY A 8 0.38 16.63 -0.08
C GLY A 8 0.44 17.85 0.83
N THR A 9 1.47 17.96 1.69
CA THR A 9 1.61 19.10 2.61
C THR A 9 1.90 20.40 1.87
N ILE A 10 2.67 20.34 0.77
CA ILE A 10 2.96 21.49 -0.08
C ILE A 10 1.70 21.95 -0.84
N ALA A 11 0.94 21.01 -1.41
CA ALA A 11 -0.31 21.34 -2.10
C ALA A 11 -1.30 22.04 -1.16
N VAL A 12 -1.49 21.54 0.05
CA VAL A 12 -2.33 22.19 1.07
C VAL A 12 -1.81 23.60 1.42
N LYS A 13 -0.50 23.74 1.61
CA LYS A 13 0.14 25.02 1.96
C LYS A 13 -0.11 26.10 0.90
N TYR A 14 -0.16 25.72 -0.36
CA TYR A 14 -0.35 26.67 -1.48
C TYR A 14 -1.78 26.67 -2.04
N GLY A 15 -2.73 25.95 -1.43
CA GLY A 15 -4.14 25.94 -1.84
C GLY A 15 -4.38 25.34 -3.23
N ILE A 16 -3.57 24.38 -3.64
CA ILE A 16 -3.65 23.67 -4.91
C ILE A 16 -3.89 22.18 -4.69
N THR A 17 -4.29 21.47 -5.74
CA THR A 17 -4.41 20.02 -5.67
C THR A 17 -3.04 19.36 -5.80
N VAL A 18 -2.88 18.16 -5.24
CA VAL A 18 -1.65 17.36 -5.40
C VAL A 18 -1.40 17.07 -6.88
N ASP A 19 -2.44 16.78 -7.64
CA ASP A 19 -2.36 16.51 -9.07
C ASP A 19 -1.83 17.72 -9.86
N ALA A 20 -2.33 18.93 -9.54
CA ALA A 20 -1.82 20.15 -10.16
C ALA A 20 -0.32 20.34 -9.88
N LEU A 21 0.12 19.99 -8.66
CA LEU A 21 1.53 20.06 -8.30
C LEU A 21 2.36 19.00 -9.02
N ILE A 22 1.83 17.78 -9.19
CA ILE A 22 2.50 16.70 -9.95
C ILE A 22 2.63 17.07 -11.42
N ILE A 23 1.55 17.56 -12.05
CA ILE A 23 1.55 17.98 -13.45
C ILE A 23 2.56 19.11 -13.70
N ALA A 24 2.69 20.03 -12.75
CA ALA A 24 3.66 21.13 -12.85
C ALA A 24 5.12 20.67 -12.63
N ASN A 25 5.35 19.45 -12.14
CA ASN A 25 6.67 18.90 -11.82
C ASN A 25 6.84 17.46 -12.32
N PRO A 26 6.74 17.21 -13.62
CA PRO A 26 6.66 15.84 -14.18
C PRO A 26 7.94 15.01 -13.99
N THR A 27 9.05 15.65 -13.66
CA THR A 27 10.35 15.00 -13.45
C THR A 27 10.64 14.67 -11.98
N VAL A 28 9.77 15.08 -11.06
CA VAL A 28 9.95 14.87 -9.61
C VAL A 28 9.07 13.73 -9.14
N ASN A 29 9.68 12.72 -8.51
CA ASN A 29 8.91 11.63 -7.91
C ASN A 29 8.15 12.14 -6.65
N PRO A 30 6.81 12.16 -6.66
CA PRO A 30 6.03 12.67 -5.54
C PRO A 30 6.16 11.86 -4.25
N ASN A 31 6.60 10.59 -4.34
CA ASN A 31 6.78 9.70 -3.19
C ASN A 31 8.21 9.74 -2.61
N ALA A 32 9.14 10.40 -3.29
CA ALA A 32 10.54 10.47 -2.87
C ALA A 32 11.16 11.81 -3.27
N ILE A 33 10.81 12.86 -2.54
CA ILE A 33 11.29 14.22 -2.83
C ILE A 33 12.52 14.52 -1.96
N PRO A 34 13.70 14.71 -2.54
CA PRO A 34 14.87 15.13 -1.78
C PRO A 34 14.66 16.52 -1.13
N VAL A 35 15.15 16.69 0.08
CA VAL A 35 15.22 18.02 0.71
C VAL A 35 16.08 18.93 -0.17
N GLY A 36 15.61 20.15 -0.39
CA GLY A 36 16.25 21.11 -1.28
C GLY A 36 15.74 21.09 -2.72
N THR A 37 14.86 20.12 -3.09
CA THR A 37 14.21 20.11 -4.41
C THR A 37 13.40 21.39 -4.59
N VAL A 38 13.59 22.06 -5.74
CA VAL A 38 12.78 23.20 -6.16
C VAL A 38 11.58 22.70 -6.94
N LEU A 39 10.37 23.02 -6.49
CA LEU A 39 9.12 22.68 -7.17
C LEU A 39 8.51 23.92 -7.84
N SER A 40 7.98 23.73 -9.03
CA SER A 40 7.11 24.71 -9.68
C SER A 40 5.73 24.64 -9.04
N ILE A 41 5.28 25.74 -8.43
CA ILE A 41 3.96 25.82 -7.83
C ILE A 41 3.02 26.49 -8.84
N PRO A 42 2.02 25.80 -9.40
CA PRO A 42 1.04 26.44 -10.26
C PRO A 42 0.24 27.48 -9.47
N ALA A 43 -0.20 28.53 -10.15
CA ALA A 43 -1.09 29.51 -9.53
C ALA A 43 -2.37 28.84 -9.04
N ALA A 44 -2.79 29.17 -7.81
CA ALA A 44 -4.09 28.72 -7.33
C ALA A 44 -5.19 29.23 -8.28
N PRO A 45 -6.21 28.42 -8.63
CA PRO A 45 -7.33 28.87 -9.45
C PRO A 45 -7.96 30.10 -8.79
N ALA A 46 -8.21 31.16 -9.57
CA ALA A 46 -8.97 32.30 -9.07
C ALA A 46 -10.39 31.84 -8.69
N GLU A 47 -10.87 32.25 -7.52
CA GLU A 47 -12.25 31.98 -7.10
C GLU A 47 -13.20 32.53 -8.16
N GLY A 48 -13.79 31.67 -9.00
CA GLY A 48 -14.79 32.09 -9.96
C GLY A 48 -14.97 31.29 -11.23
N ASP A 49 -13.95 30.57 -11.70
CA ASP A 49 -14.05 29.80 -12.94
C ASP A 49 -13.30 28.48 -12.83
N SER A 50 -13.96 27.53 -12.28
CA SER A 50 -13.81 26.13 -12.61
C SER A 50 -14.80 25.37 -11.73
N ALA A 51 -15.88 24.86 -12.32
CA ALA A 51 -16.34 23.55 -11.90
C ALA A 51 -15.09 22.67 -12.01
N SER A 52 -14.34 22.59 -10.92
CA SER A 52 -13.30 21.59 -10.75
C SER A 52 -14.00 20.28 -11.05
N VAL A 53 -13.78 19.75 -12.23
CA VAL A 53 -14.09 18.35 -12.51
C VAL A 53 -13.15 17.62 -11.53
N LEU A 54 -13.64 17.44 -10.31
CA LEU A 54 -13.02 16.51 -9.38
C LEU A 54 -12.85 15.24 -10.20
N PRO A 55 -11.63 14.75 -10.39
CA PRO A 55 -11.46 13.52 -11.13
C PRO A 55 -12.43 12.51 -10.52
N THR A 56 -13.27 11.91 -11.36
CA THR A 56 -14.25 10.91 -10.91
C THR A 56 -13.48 9.94 -10.04
N PRO A 57 -13.84 9.76 -8.77
CA PRO A 57 -13.10 8.88 -7.87
C PRO A 57 -13.01 7.51 -8.55
N ILE A 58 -11.79 6.99 -8.67
CA ILE A 58 -11.60 5.65 -9.21
C ILE A 58 -12.36 4.72 -8.27
N PRO A 59 -13.26 3.87 -8.76
CA PRO A 59 -14.04 2.99 -7.91
C PRO A 59 -13.11 1.92 -7.31
N VAL A 60 -12.63 2.14 -6.10
CA VAL A 60 -11.90 1.15 -5.30
C VAL A 60 -12.88 0.55 -4.30
N THR A 61 -12.93 -0.78 -4.25
CA THR A 61 -13.73 -1.49 -3.26
C THR A 61 -12.84 -1.84 -2.07
N LEU A 62 -13.22 -1.37 -0.88
CA LEU A 62 -12.57 -1.75 0.37
C LEU A 62 -13.35 -2.88 1.04
N GLN A 63 -12.64 -3.92 1.48
CA GLN A 63 -13.21 -4.95 2.35
C GLN A 63 -13.19 -4.50 3.80
N ALA A 64 -13.97 -5.19 4.66
CA ALA A 64 -13.94 -4.91 6.09
C ALA A 64 -12.54 -5.10 6.68
N PRO A 65 -12.06 -4.19 7.54
CA PRO A 65 -10.73 -4.30 8.14
C PRO A 65 -10.59 -5.55 9.02
N ALA A 66 -9.44 -6.22 8.89
CA ALA A 66 -8.97 -7.28 9.77
C ALA A 66 -7.96 -6.68 10.74
N CYS A 67 -8.35 -6.44 11.97
CA CYS A 67 -7.50 -5.80 12.96
C CYS A 67 -7.18 -6.74 14.12
N TYR A 68 -5.96 -6.66 14.63
CA TYR A 68 -5.41 -7.51 15.67
C TYR A 68 -4.64 -6.67 16.68
N GLN A 69 -4.70 -7.02 17.95
CA GLN A 69 -3.85 -6.42 18.97
C GLN A 69 -2.58 -7.26 19.16
N ASP A 70 -1.44 -6.61 19.18
CA ASP A 70 -0.18 -7.27 19.57
C ASP A 70 0.01 -7.28 21.10
N THR A 71 1.11 -7.85 21.55
CA THR A 71 1.47 -7.94 22.98
C THR A 71 1.73 -6.57 23.63
N ALA A 72 1.96 -5.54 22.84
CA ALA A 72 2.12 -4.15 23.27
C ALA A 72 0.79 -3.36 23.16
N TRP A 73 -0.32 -4.02 22.89
CA TRP A 73 -1.65 -3.44 22.71
C TRP A 73 -1.79 -2.50 21.50
N ARG A 74 -0.82 -2.49 20.56
CA ARG A 74 -0.97 -1.79 19.28
C ARG A 74 -2.01 -2.51 18.45
N ILE A 75 -2.82 -1.75 17.70
CA ILE A 75 -3.81 -2.34 16.81
C ILE A 75 -3.25 -2.34 15.40
N ILE A 76 -3.05 -3.51 14.85
CA ILE A 76 -2.51 -3.73 13.51
C ILE A 76 -3.67 -4.12 12.61
N CYS A 77 -3.91 -3.34 11.56
CA CYS A 77 -5.04 -3.51 10.67
C CYS A 77 -4.58 -3.78 9.24
N PHE A 78 -5.26 -4.71 8.60
CA PHE A 78 -5.20 -4.97 7.17
C PHE A 78 -6.61 -4.86 6.58
N LEU A 79 -6.71 -4.43 5.33
CA LEU A 79 -7.95 -4.49 4.57
C LEU A 79 -7.62 -4.63 3.09
N ASP A 80 -8.34 -5.51 2.40
CA ASP A 80 -8.18 -5.63 0.96
C ASP A 80 -8.78 -4.41 0.25
N SER A 81 -8.04 -3.89 -0.72
CA SER A 81 -8.49 -2.88 -1.66
C SER A 81 -8.46 -3.46 -3.07
N SER A 82 -9.60 -3.49 -3.73
CA SER A 82 -9.75 -4.04 -5.08
C SER A 82 -9.93 -2.92 -6.10
N ASN A 83 -9.24 -3.06 -7.21
CA ASN A 83 -9.34 -2.17 -8.37
C ASN A 83 -10.26 -2.79 -9.43
N PRO A 84 -11.54 -2.43 -9.50
CA PRO A 84 -12.45 -2.95 -10.52
C PRO A 84 -12.28 -2.30 -11.90
N SER A 85 -11.41 -1.30 -12.03
CA SER A 85 -11.20 -0.60 -13.29
C SER A 85 -10.35 -1.42 -14.28
N ALA A 86 -10.41 -1.04 -15.54
CA ALA A 86 -9.59 -1.65 -16.60
C ALA A 86 -8.15 -1.12 -16.66
N THR A 87 -7.81 -0.16 -15.81
CA THR A 87 -6.47 0.46 -15.75
C THR A 87 -5.85 0.26 -14.38
N PRO A 88 -4.52 0.08 -14.29
CA PRO A 88 -3.84 0.04 -13.00
C PRO A 88 -4.01 1.34 -12.22
N ILE A 89 -4.03 1.24 -10.90
CA ILE A 89 -4.09 2.38 -9.98
C ILE A 89 -2.93 2.35 -9.01
N GLU A 90 -2.59 3.51 -8.46
CA GLU A 90 -1.53 3.70 -7.46
C GLU A 90 -1.95 4.70 -6.39
N GLY A 91 -1.13 4.88 -5.35
CA GLY A 91 -1.41 5.82 -4.28
C GLY A 91 -2.68 5.49 -3.49
N VAL A 92 -3.09 4.23 -3.46
CA VAL A 92 -4.30 3.80 -2.76
C VAL A 92 -4.09 3.90 -1.26
N SER A 93 -4.96 4.64 -0.61
CA SER A 93 -4.98 4.76 0.85
C SER A 93 -6.40 4.85 1.39
N ALA A 94 -6.59 4.45 2.64
CA ALA A 94 -7.86 4.54 3.34
C ALA A 94 -7.67 5.15 4.73
N THR A 95 -8.65 5.88 5.22
CA THR A 95 -8.71 6.29 6.62
C THR A 95 -9.45 5.24 7.41
N LEU A 96 -8.80 4.70 8.43
CA LEU A 96 -9.38 3.79 9.41
C LEU A 96 -9.77 4.59 10.64
N ARG A 97 -10.95 4.26 11.24
CA ARG A 97 -11.49 4.99 12.39
C ARG A 97 -12.13 4.03 13.39
N TYR A 98 -11.99 4.35 14.67
CA TYR A 98 -12.77 3.73 15.73
C TYR A 98 -13.00 4.70 16.90
N LEU A 99 -14.04 4.44 17.69
CA LEU A 99 -14.27 5.14 18.95
C LEU A 99 -13.64 4.34 20.08
N SER A 100 -12.71 4.96 20.82
CA SER A 100 -12.18 4.36 22.05
C SER A 100 -13.22 4.44 23.17
N ALA A 101 -13.00 3.70 24.26
CA ALA A 101 -13.99 3.60 25.36
C ALA A 101 -14.32 4.94 26.04
N ASP A 102 -13.42 5.92 25.96
CA ASP A 102 -13.63 7.28 26.46
C ASP A 102 -14.40 8.18 25.47
N GLY A 103 -14.87 7.62 24.35
CA GLY A 103 -15.58 8.36 23.30
C GLY A 103 -14.68 9.17 22.36
N THR A 104 -13.34 9.05 22.48
CA THR A 104 -12.40 9.73 21.60
C THR A 104 -12.34 9.01 20.25
N LEU A 105 -12.52 9.76 19.15
CA LEU A 105 -12.30 9.23 17.80
C LEU A 105 -10.79 9.06 17.55
N LYS A 106 -10.39 7.84 17.19
CA LYS A 106 -9.04 7.49 16.78
C LYS A 106 -9.00 7.24 15.30
N GLU A 107 -7.99 7.79 14.62
CA GLU A 107 -7.81 7.67 13.18
C GLU A 107 -6.39 7.27 12.82
N ALA A 108 -6.25 6.48 11.77
CA ALA A 108 -4.98 6.17 11.13
C ALA A 108 -5.17 6.02 9.62
N VAL A 109 -4.13 6.30 8.84
CA VAL A 109 -4.15 6.08 7.41
C VAL A 109 -3.52 4.74 7.09
N ALA A 110 -4.28 3.90 6.38
CA ALA A 110 -3.80 2.66 5.81
C ALA A 110 -3.27 2.93 4.40
N TYR A 111 -2.08 2.40 4.12
CA TYR A 111 -1.42 2.52 2.82
C TYR A 111 -1.24 1.16 2.18
N SER A 112 -1.24 1.12 0.85
CA SER A 112 -0.90 -0.09 0.11
C SER A 112 0.53 -0.54 0.41
N LEU A 113 0.72 -1.84 0.55
CA LEU A 113 2.03 -2.45 0.79
C LEU A 113 2.89 -2.55 -0.48
N LEU A 114 2.27 -2.52 -1.66
CA LEU A 114 2.90 -2.32 -2.95
C LEU A 114 2.37 -1.02 -3.57
N ASN A 115 3.08 -0.47 -4.54
CA ASN A 115 2.70 0.84 -5.12
C ASN A 115 1.50 0.74 -6.04
N ARG A 116 1.34 -0.38 -6.77
CA ARG A 116 0.39 -0.48 -7.86
C ARG A 116 -0.58 -1.64 -7.65
N ILE A 117 -1.88 -1.34 -7.82
CA ILE A 117 -2.93 -2.36 -7.93
C ILE A 117 -3.25 -2.51 -9.42
N PRO A 118 -2.97 -3.67 -10.03
CA PRO A 118 -3.28 -3.90 -11.44
C PRO A 118 -4.79 -3.85 -11.70
N ALA A 119 -5.15 -3.73 -12.97
CA ALA A 119 -6.56 -3.82 -13.39
C ALA A 119 -7.19 -5.14 -12.89
N GLY A 120 -8.34 -5.07 -12.24
CA GLY A 120 -9.01 -6.22 -11.62
C GLY A 120 -8.28 -6.84 -10.43
N GLY A 121 -7.14 -6.27 -10.02
CA GLY A 121 -6.32 -6.79 -8.92
C GLY A 121 -6.78 -6.35 -7.54
N THR A 122 -6.21 -6.97 -6.52
CA THR A 122 -6.45 -6.67 -5.11
C THR A 122 -5.13 -6.63 -4.36
N LEU A 123 -4.96 -5.61 -3.52
CA LEU A 123 -3.82 -5.50 -2.60
C LEU A 123 -4.29 -5.13 -1.19
N PRO A 124 -3.60 -5.62 -0.15
CA PRO A 124 -3.87 -5.18 1.21
C PRO A 124 -3.35 -3.77 1.47
N LEU A 125 -4.16 -2.97 2.15
CA LEU A 125 -3.71 -1.78 2.85
C LEU A 125 -3.35 -2.16 4.29
N TYR A 126 -2.43 -1.42 4.87
CA TYR A 126 -1.88 -1.65 6.21
C TYR A 126 -1.87 -0.37 7.02
N ALA A 127 -2.33 -0.46 8.27
CA ALA A 127 -2.24 0.62 9.27
C ALA A 127 -1.91 0.06 10.65
N VAL A 128 -1.30 0.91 11.48
CA VAL A 128 -1.05 0.63 12.89
C VAL A 128 -1.54 1.81 13.72
N PHE A 129 -2.37 1.51 14.71
CA PHE A 129 -2.71 2.46 15.76
C PHE A 129 -1.79 2.29 16.96
N PRO A 130 -1.56 3.37 17.72
CA PRO A 130 -0.92 3.28 19.02
C PRO A 130 -1.65 2.29 19.96
N ALA A 131 -0.96 1.91 21.04
CA ALA A 131 -1.53 1.01 22.03
C ALA A 131 -2.84 1.56 22.62
N ASP A 132 -3.88 0.74 22.57
CA ASP A 132 -5.19 1.02 23.16
C ASP A 132 -5.81 -0.26 23.76
N LYS A 133 -5.72 -0.41 25.07
CA LYS A 133 -6.29 -1.56 25.79
C LYS A 133 -7.82 -1.60 25.79
N THR A 134 -8.44 -0.49 25.39
CA THR A 134 -9.91 -0.34 25.46
C THR A 134 -10.60 -0.54 24.12
N TRP A 135 -9.83 -0.82 23.06
CA TRP A 135 -10.38 -1.10 21.73
C TRP A 135 -11.31 -2.32 21.78
N ASN A 136 -12.51 -2.15 21.23
CA ASN A 136 -13.60 -3.12 21.29
C ASN A 136 -13.70 -4.06 20.07
N GLY A 137 -12.74 -3.98 19.15
CA GLY A 137 -12.74 -4.79 17.91
C GLY A 137 -13.47 -4.13 16.74
N SER A 138 -14.14 -3.01 16.91
CA SER A 138 -14.80 -2.28 15.82
C SER A 138 -13.81 -1.39 15.08
N MET A 139 -13.94 -1.31 13.74
CA MET A 139 -13.10 -0.48 12.89
C MET A 139 -13.86 -0.15 11.60
N ASP A 140 -13.97 1.13 11.30
CA ASP A 140 -14.52 1.63 10.04
C ASP A 140 -13.39 2.01 9.08
N ALA A 141 -13.65 1.91 7.77
CA ALA A 141 -12.71 2.27 6.73
C ALA A 141 -13.38 3.11 5.65
N GLU A 142 -12.71 4.17 5.23
CA GLU A 142 -13.15 5.05 4.15
C GLU A 142 -11.99 5.27 3.17
N LEU A 143 -12.27 5.14 1.86
CA LEU A 143 -11.27 5.42 0.83
C LEU A 143 -10.83 6.88 0.91
N ARG A 144 -9.52 7.09 0.95
CA ARG A 144 -8.92 8.42 1.00
C ARG A 144 -8.37 8.86 -0.35
N SER A 145 -7.63 7.99 -1.01
CA SER A 145 -7.04 8.28 -2.32
C SER A 145 -6.92 7.03 -3.18
N ALA A 146 -7.01 7.21 -4.47
CA ALA A 146 -6.62 6.28 -5.53
C ALA A 146 -6.43 7.10 -6.79
N ILE A 147 -5.31 6.95 -7.47
CA ILE A 147 -4.99 7.67 -8.70
C ILE A 147 -4.69 6.70 -9.84
N PRO A 148 -4.96 7.05 -11.10
CA PRO A 148 -4.55 6.23 -12.24
C PRO A 148 -3.03 6.09 -12.26
N SER A 149 -2.53 4.87 -12.47
CA SER A 149 -1.10 4.68 -12.67
C SER A 149 -0.73 5.08 -14.11
N LEU A 150 0.14 6.06 -14.24
CA LEU A 150 0.69 6.50 -15.53
C LEU A 150 1.98 5.74 -15.89
N ALA A 151 2.54 4.99 -14.96
CA ALA A 151 3.76 4.25 -15.20
C ALA A 151 3.52 3.06 -16.13
N VAL A 152 4.42 2.87 -17.08
CA VAL A 152 4.45 1.65 -17.91
C VAL A 152 4.57 0.45 -16.98
N SER A 153 3.72 -0.54 -17.19
CA SER A 153 3.72 -1.75 -16.36
C SER A 153 4.97 -2.56 -16.68
N SER A 154 5.98 -2.49 -15.83
CA SER A 154 7.07 -3.46 -15.87
C SER A 154 6.52 -4.81 -15.43
N THR A 155 6.67 -5.82 -16.27
CA THR A 155 6.22 -7.17 -15.95
C THR A 155 7.20 -7.83 -14.99
N VAL A 156 6.70 -8.24 -13.85
CA VAL A 156 7.44 -9.06 -12.88
C VAL A 156 6.68 -10.36 -12.71
N GLU A 157 7.34 -11.46 -12.96
CA GLU A 157 6.75 -12.78 -12.79
C GLU A 157 7.29 -13.43 -11.52
N VAL A 158 6.38 -13.95 -10.71
CA VAL A 158 6.70 -14.79 -9.55
C VAL A 158 6.39 -16.22 -9.93
N SER A 159 7.38 -17.11 -9.80
CA SER A 159 7.26 -18.52 -10.18
C SER A 159 7.93 -19.45 -9.17
N GLY A 160 7.64 -20.76 -9.28
CA GLY A 160 8.26 -21.79 -8.44
C GLY A 160 7.99 -21.58 -6.94
N THR A 161 6.85 -20.99 -6.58
CA THR A 161 6.52 -20.75 -5.17
C THR A 161 6.26 -22.05 -4.43
N ALA A 162 6.91 -22.21 -3.27
CA ALA A 162 6.63 -23.26 -2.29
C ALA A 162 6.31 -22.62 -0.95
N ILE A 163 5.25 -23.12 -0.30
CA ILE A 163 4.75 -22.64 0.98
C ILE A 163 4.81 -23.79 1.98
N GLU A 164 5.60 -23.60 3.03
CA GLU A 164 5.77 -24.56 4.13
C GLU A 164 5.18 -23.95 5.40
N LEU A 165 4.07 -24.49 5.88
CA LEU A 165 3.46 -24.11 7.15
C LEU A 165 4.14 -24.85 8.30
N ASN A 166 4.30 -24.20 9.46
CA ASN A 166 4.65 -24.90 10.68
C ASN A 166 3.47 -25.80 11.15
N ALA A 167 3.71 -26.68 12.11
CA ALA A 167 2.73 -27.66 12.57
C ALA A 167 1.42 -27.01 13.10
N GLU A 168 1.52 -25.81 13.68
CA GLU A 168 0.39 -25.06 14.22
C GLU A 168 -0.27 -24.13 13.20
N GLY A 169 0.25 -24.02 11.98
CA GLY A 169 -0.23 -23.10 10.96
C GLY A 169 -0.02 -21.61 11.29
N THR A 170 0.78 -21.29 12.32
CA THR A 170 0.96 -19.90 12.78
C THR A 170 2.10 -19.17 12.06
N SER A 171 2.89 -19.89 11.27
CA SER A 171 3.90 -19.28 10.40
C SER A 171 4.02 -20.03 9.08
N ALA A 172 4.45 -19.31 8.06
CA ALA A 172 4.72 -19.85 6.73
C ALA A 172 6.11 -19.44 6.28
N ARG A 173 6.91 -20.39 5.81
CA ARG A 173 8.10 -20.17 5.01
C ARG A 173 7.70 -20.20 3.55
N VAL A 174 8.05 -19.15 2.82
CA VAL A 174 7.72 -19.03 1.40
C VAL A 174 9.02 -18.87 0.63
N THR A 175 9.22 -19.75 -0.33
CA THR A 175 10.32 -19.67 -1.30
C THR A 175 9.76 -19.45 -2.67
N GLY A 176 10.53 -18.87 -3.57
CA GLY A 176 10.13 -18.66 -4.95
C GLY A 176 11.21 -17.93 -5.72
N LYS A 177 10.87 -17.57 -6.95
CA LYS A 177 11.76 -16.92 -7.88
C LYS A 177 11.05 -15.73 -8.52
N ILE A 178 11.71 -14.59 -8.55
CA ILE A 178 11.29 -13.42 -9.33
C ILE A 178 12.03 -13.46 -10.66
N THR A 179 11.30 -13.27 -11.75
CA THR A 179 11.86 -12.99 -13.07
C THR A 179 11.49 -11.56 -13.44
N ALA A 180 12.50 -10.73 -13.63
CA ALA A 180 12.31 -9.36 -14.10
C ALA A 180 12.13 -9.40 -15.62
N GLY A 181 10.99 -8.94 -16.12
CA GLY A 181 10.79 -8.75 -17.55
C GLY A 181 11.66 -7.59 -18.06
N ASP A 182 11.04 -6.50 -18.37
CA ASP A 182 11.67 -5.25 -18.85
C ASP A 182 12.18 -4.31 -17.74
N ALA A 183 11.90 -4.62 -16.47
CA ALA A 183 12.35 -3.82 -15.33
C ALA A 183 13.85 -3.89 -15.06
N GLY A 184 14.52 -4.99 -15.48
CA GLY A 184 15.97 -5.16 -15.37
C GLY A 184 16.48 -5.39 -13.94
N ALA A 185 17.80 -5.18 -13.76
CA ALA A 185 18.45 -5.29 -12.44
C ALA A 185 18.00 -4.18 -11.49
N GLY A 186 17.90 -4.50 -10.20
CA GLY A 186 17.48 -3.53 -9.20
C GLY A 186 16.83 -4.17 -7.99
N GLU A 187 16.28 -3.34 -7.11
CA GLU A 187 15.53 -3.80 -5.95
C GLU A 187 14.08 -4.14 -6.35
N TYR A 188 13.59 -5.24 -5.82
CA TYR A 188 12.22 -5.71 -6.00
C TYR A 188 11.55 -5.88 -4.64
N TRP A 189 10.30 -5.49 -4.56
CA TRP A 189 9.48 -5.76 -3.40
C TRP A 189 8.68 -7.04 -3.60
N VAL A 190 8.72 -7.91 -2.59
CA VAL A 190 7.92 -9.14 -2.50
C VAL A 190 6.94 -8.96 -1.36
N LEU A 191 5.68 -9.06 -1.64
CA LEU A 191 4.60 -9.02 -0.66
C LEU A 191 4.07 -10.43 -0.43
N LEU A 192 4.09 -10.87 0.81
CA LEU A 192 3.44 -12.10 1.27
C LEU A 192 2.19 -11.74 2.06
N VAL A 193 1.04 -12.32 1.68
CA VAL A 193 -0.25 -12.10 2.34
C VAL A 193 -0.77 -13.44 2.84
N GLY A 194 -0.70 -13.69 4.14
CA GLY A 194 -1.26 -14.90 4.76
C GLY A 194 -2.73 -14.70 5.09
N ARG A 195 -3.55 -15.70 4.73
CA ARG A 195 -5.00 -15.70 4.95
C ARG A 195 -5.44 -16.96 5.67
N ASN A 196 -6.48 -16.83 6.48
CA ASN A 196 -7.17 -17.99 7.09
C ASN A 196 -8.20 -18.60 6.13
N GLY A 197 -8.87 -19.68 6.53
CA GLY A 197 -9.87 -20.40 5.73
C GLY A 197 -11.13 -19.60 5.38
N GLN A 198 -11.30 -18.42 5.97
CA GLN A 198 -12.37 -17.48 5.61
C GLN A 198 -11.88 -16.39 4.63
N GLY A 199 -10.62 -16.48 4.16
CA GLY A 199 -10.00 -15.49 3.30
C GLY A 199 -9.55 -14.21 4.01
N LYS A 200 -9.72 -14.13 5.34
CA LYS A 200 -9.33 -12.95 6.12
C LYS A 200 -7.81 -12.89 6.26
N ILE A 201 -7.22 -11.71 6.05
CA ILE A 201 -5.80 -11.48 6.19
C ILE A 201 -5.39 -11.65 7.65
N THR A 202 -4.48 -12.59 7.92
CA THR A 202 -3.89 -12.81 9.25
C THR A 202 -2.49 -12.22 9.37
N THR A 203 -1.85 -11.97 8.23
CA THR A 203 -0.56 -11.28 8.12
C THR A 203 -0.37 -10.74 6.72
N ALA A 204 0.30 -9.62 6.57
CA ALA A 204 0.81 -9.15 5.30
C ALA A 204 2.15 -8.47 5.52
N ARG A 205 3.17 -8.84 4.74
CA ARG A 205 4.51 -8.33 4.93
C ARG A 205 5.26 -8.17 3.62
N ARG A 206 5.85 -6.99 3.43
CA ARG A 206 6.71 -6.67 2.30
C ARG A 206 8.16 -6.92 2.68
N PHE A 207 8.89 -7.55 1.76
CA PHE A 207 10.32 -7.81 1.81
C PHE A 207 10.98 -7.22 0.58
N SER A 208 12.28 -6.98 0.68
CA SER A 208 13.10 -6.55 -0.45
C SER A 208 14.01 -7.69 -0.90
N VAL A 209 14.21 -7.77 -2.22
CA VAL A 209 15.17 -8.66 -2.85
C VAL A 209 15.90 -7.86 -3.93
N ASN A 210 17.22 -8.07 -4.07
CA ASN A 210 18.00 -7.37 -5.07
C ASN A 210 18.35 -8.32 -6.22
N LEU A 211 17.99 -7.94 -7.44
CA LEU A 211 18.37 -8.63 -8.66
C LEU A 211 19.68 -8.04 -9.16
N PRO A 212 20.79 -8.83 -9.19
CA PRO A 212 22.09 -8.35 -9.63
C PRO A 212 22.11 -7.94 -11.10
N ALA A 213 23.04 -7.06 -11.46
CA ALA A 213 23.26 -6.67 -12.83
C ALA A 213 23.69 -7.88 -13.68
N GLY A 214 23.06 -8.06 -14.86
CA GLY A 214 23.30 -9.17 -15.76
C GLY A 214 22.46 -10.43 -15.48
N GLU A 215 21.81 -10.49 -14.35
CA GLU A 215 20.85 -11.57 -14.05
C GLU A 215 19.44 -11.16 -14.51
N THR A 216 18.63 -12.14 -14.89
CA THR A 216 17.23 -11.95 -15.27
C THR A 216 16.25 -12.41 -14.20
N SER A 217 16.75 -13.09 -13.18
CA SER A 217 15.92 -13.63 -12.10
C SER A 217 16.70 -13.79 -10.81
N VAL A 218 15.97 -13.79 -9.68
CA VAL A 218 16.54 -13.99 -8.35
C VAL A 218 15.59 -14.85 -7.50
N GLU A 219 16.16 -15.77 -6.72
CA GLU A 219 15.42 -16.57 -5.75
C GLU A 219 15.21 -15.79 -4.46
N PHE A 220 14.12 -16.08 -3.75
CA PHE A 220 13.86 -15.56 -2.42
C PHE A 220 13.38 -16.64 -1.47
N ALA A 221 13.61 -16.41 -0.18
CA ALA A 221 13.09 -17.22 0.91
C ALA A 221 12.75 -16.31 2.10
N PHE A 222 11.47 -16.20 2.42
CA PHE A 222 10.97 -15.32 3.49
C PHE A 222 10.07 -16.10 4.44
N GLN A 223 9.92 -15.58 5.65
CA GLN A 223 9.02 -16.14 6.64
C GLN A 223 8.04 -15.08 7.14
N VAL A 224 6.78 -15.47 7.27
CA VAL A 224 5.71 -14.66 7.84
C VAL A 224 5.08 -15.36 9.02
N TYR A 225 4.56 -14.57 9.95
CA TYR A 225 3.90 -15.02 11.16
C TYR A 225 2.50 -14.46 11.23
N SER A 226 1.53 -15.29 11.54
CA SER A 226 0.15 -14.86 11.78
C SER A 226 0.06 -13.98 13.02
N LEU A 227 -0.73 -12.93 12.94
CA LEU A 227 -1.09 -12.11 14.09
C LEU A 227 -2.25 -12.73 14.88
N SER A 228 -3.03 -13.63 14.25
CA SER A 228 -4.13 -14.32 14.91
C SER A 228 -4.60 -15.52 14.10
N GLY A 229 -4.70 -16.67 14.73
CA GLY A 229 -5.15 -17.92 14.12
C GLY A 229 -4.16 -18.51 13.12
N MET A 230 -4.66 -19.41 12.29
CA MET A 230 -3.85 -20.16 11.33
C MET A 230 -3.78 -19.44 9.99
N ILE A 231 -2.65 -19.58 9.31
CA ILE A 231 -2.48 -19.29 7.89
C ILE A 231 -2.88 -20.56 7.13
N GLU A 232 -3.78 -20.44 6.18
CA GLU A 232 -4.15 -21.56 5.29
C GLU A 232 -3.67 -21.35 3.86
N THR A 233 -3.62 -20.09 3.42
CA THR A 233 -3.07 -19.71 2.12
C THR A 233 -2.12 -18.54 2.25
N VAL A 234 -1.19 -18.44 1.31
CA VAL A 234 -0.31 -17.27 1.17
C VAL A 234 -0.31 -16.82 -0.28
N ASP A 235 -0.75 -15.57 -0.51
CA ASP A 235 -0.58 -14.91 -1.79
C ASP A 235 0.83 -14.31 -1.86
N VAL A 236 1.47 -14.45 -3.01
CA VAL A 236 2.81 -13.92 -3.27
C VAL A 236 2.74 -12.96 -4.45
N LEU A 237 3.06 -11.70 -4.21
CA LEU A 237 3.06 -10.66 -5.22
C LEU A 237 4.43 -9.98 -5.24
N ALA A 238 4.81 -9.43 -6.38
CA ALA A 238 6.06 -8.69 -6.50
C ALA A 238 5.92 -7.52 -7.47
N GLU A 239 6.73 -6.49 -7.23
CA GLU A 239 6.89 -5.36 -8.14
C GLU A 239 8.32 -4.79 -8.03
N PRO A 240 8.82 -4.04 -9.04
CA PRO A 240 10.05 -3.27 -8.88
C PRO A 240 9.87 -2.25 -7.76
N ALA A 241 10.90 -2.07 -6.93
CA ALA A 241 10.92 -0.94 -6.00
C ALA A 241 11.01 0.38 -6.77
N PRO A 242 10.39 1.47 -6.28
CA PRO A 242 10.36 2.76 -6.96
C PRO A 242 11.73 3.46 -7.03
#